data_19f206ede5cf4130a2d431052fe9483c
#
_entry.id   19f206ede5cf4130a2d431052fe9483c
#
_cell.length_a   1.000
_cell.length_b   1.000
_cell.length_c   1.000
_cell.angle_alpha   90.00
_cell.angle_beta   90.00
_cell.angle_gamma   90.00
#
_symmetry.space_group_name_H-M   'P 1'
#
loop_
_entity.id
_entity.type
_entity.pdbx_description
1 polymer ?
#
loop_
_entity_poly.entity_id
_entity_poly.type
_entity_poly.pdbx_seq_one_letter_code
_entity_poly.pdbx_strand_id
1 'polypeptide(L)'
;MDKNILIIGLNSEIAQYTIAELKQNNWNIYATSRQIGLMDENVREFNLDVTNEMDFIHLKEKFKDFKFDVILNFAGIAIAGAVEELNELELKKQFDVNFFGLLRIIKYLAPNLNKDGRLINISSMASYGIFPFLAPYCASKAAADILLNSYSIENGAKVVSIRPGAIATKFWETSIELNKNTFELDNEKYKSEKEFLVKNANRNSLHAINPIYVAKKIAHIVELKNPKPVYNIGLDAKFAKLTRFVSQRWINCLIKLVLKYRVKKK
;
A
#
# COMPACT_ATOMS: atom_id res chain seq x y z
N MET A 1 -29.86 -4.03 -4.85
CA MET A 1 -28.89 -4.16 -5.93
C MET A 1 -27.66 -4.82 -5.35
N ASP A 2 -27.15 -5.83 -6.01
CA ASP A 2 -25.94 -6.52 -5.60
C ASP A 2 -24.74 -5.58 -5.72
N LYS A 3 -23.97 -5.44 -4.66
CA LYS A 3 -22.76 -4.60 -4.63
C LYS A 3 -21.56 -5.43 -5.09
N ASN A 4 -20.82 -4.95 -6.07
CA ASN A 4 -19.68 -5.63 -6.65
C ASN A 4 -18.38 -4.92 -6.28
N ILE A 5 -17.40 -5.66 -5.74
CA ILE A 5 -16.08 -5.12 -5.42
C ILE A 5 -14.98 -5.93 -6.10
N LEU A 6 -14.03 -5.23 -6.72
CA LEU A 6 -12.79 -5.80 -7.22
C LEU A 6 -11.64 -5.50 -6.25
N ILE A 7 -11.03 -6.52 -5.69
CA ILE A 7 -9.91 -6.43 -4.77
C ILE A 7 -8.63 -6.84 -5.47
N ILE A 8 -7.63 -5.96 -5.49
CA ILE A 8 -6.35 -6.20 -6.15
C ILE A 8 -5.29 -6.42 -5.08
N GLY A 9 -4.54 -7.53 -5.18
CA GLY A 9 -3.50 -7.89 -4.23
C GLY A 9 -3.99 -8.77 -3.07
N LEU A 10 -4.72 -9.83 -3.38
CA LEU A 10 -5.28 -10.81 -2.44
C LEU A 10 -4.24 -11.45 -1.50
N ASN A 11 -2.98 -11.53 -1.91
CA ASN A 11 -1.87 -12.04 -1.06
C ASN A 11 -1.61 -11.15 0.17
N SER A 12 -2.13 -9.94 0.20
CA SER A 12 -2.05 -9.08 1.38
C SER A 12 -2.91 -9.62 2.51
N GLU A 13 -2.31 -9.84 3.68
CA GLU A 13 -3.00 -10.28 4.89
C GLU A 13 -4.18 -9.34 5.26
N ILE A 14 -4.01 -8.03 5.08
CA ILE A 14 -5.08 -7.04 5.31
C ILE A 14 -6.20 -7.21 4.28
N ALA A 15 -5.88 -7.56 3.04
CA ALA A 15 -6.89 -7.82 2.02
C ALA A 15 -7.77 -9.02 2.42
N GLN A 16 -7.16 -10.11 2.89
CA GLN A 16 -7.88 -11.30 3.32
C GLN A 16 -8.82 -11.00 4.51
N TYR A 17 -8.36 -10.26 5.53
CA TYR A 17 -9.22 -9.83 6.62
C TYR A 17 -10.32 -8.87 6.16
N THR A 18 -10.03 -7.99 5.20
CA THR A 18 -11.05 -7.08 4.63
C THR A 18 -12.13 -7.86 3.88
N ILE A 19 -11.74 -8.89 3.13
CA ILE A 19 -12.68 -9.79 2.46
C ILE A 19 -13.60 -10.48 3.48
N ALA A 20 -13.04 -10.98 4.58
CA ALA A 20 -13.84 -11.62 5.62
C ALA A 20 -14.91 -10.68 6.22
N GLU A 21 -14.59 -9.39 6.41
CA GLU A 21 -15.56 -8.38 6.86
C GLU A 21 -16.61 -8.05 5.78
N LEU A 22 -16.20 -7.95 4.50
CA LEU A 22 -17.10 -7.62 3.39
C LEU A 22 -18.10 -8.74 3.07
N LYS A 23 -17.71 -10.01 3.26
CA LYS A 23 -18.63 -11.14 3.12
C LYS A 23 -19.85 -11.03 4.02
N GLN A 24 -19.68 -10.46 5.22
CA GLN A 24 -20.78 -10.28 6.17
C GLN A 24 -21.80 -9.20 5.71
N ASN A 25 -21.43 -8.39 4.71
CA ASN A 25 -22.22 -7.25 4.22
C ASN A 25 -22.74 -7.48 2.78
N ASN A 26 -22.87 -8.74 2.34
CA ASN A 26 -23.45 -9.15 1.06
C ASN A 26 -22.78 -8.52 -0.17
N TRP A 27 -21.44 -8.39 -0.16
CA TRP A 27 -20.67 -8.02 -1.33
C TRP A 27 -20.39 -9.23 -2.23
N ASN A 28 -20.60 -9.08 -3.53
CA ASN A 28 -20.02 -9.97 -4.53
C ASN A 28 -18.54 -9.63 -4.69
N ILE A 29 -17.66 -10.54 -4.28
CA ILE A 29 -16.23 -10.29 -4.19
C ILE A 29 -15.50 -10.94 -5.35
N TYR A 30 -14.81 -10.10 -6.11
CA TYR A 30 -13.87 -10.44 -7.16
C TYR A 30 -12.47 -10.06 -6.66
N ALA A 31 -11.53 -10.99 -6.68
CA ALA A 31 -10.20 -10.74 -6.15
C ALA A 31 -9.11 -11.15 -7.14
N THR A 32 -7.98 -10.44 -7.12
CA THR A 32 -6.87 -10.74 -7.99
C THR A 32 -5.57 -10.95 -7.22
N SER A 33 -4.78 -11.91 -7.70
CA SER A 33 -3.42 -12.14 -7.22
C SER A 33 -2.58 -12.85 -8.28
N ARG A 34 -1.28 -12.98 -8.03
CA ARG A 34 -0.38 -13.77 -8.88
C ARG A 34 -0.59 -15.29 -8.76
N GLN A 35 -1.30 -15.72 -7.74
CA GLN A 35 -1.66 -17.10 -7.46
C GLN A 35 -3.15 -17.15 -7.13
N ILE A 36 -3.89 -18.08 -7.73
CA ILE A 36 -5.30 -18.33 -7.45
C ILE A 36 -5.46 -19.50 -6.47
N GLY A 37 -6.66 -19.67 -5.91
CA GLY A 37 -6.97 -20.73 -4.95
C GLY A 37 -6.58 -20.37 -3.51
N LEU A 38 -6.53 -19.08 -3.20
CA LEU A 38 -6.21 -18.57 -1.85
C LEU A 38 -7.44 -18.43 -0.95
N MET A 39 -8.64 -18.39 -1.56
CA MET A 39 -9.89 -18.16 -0.84
C MET A 39 -10.90 -19.29 -1.14
N ASP A 40 -12.00 -19.28 -0.40
CA ASP A 40 -13.12 -20.20 -0.63
C ASP A 40 -13.96 -19.80 -1.87
N GLU A 41 -14.90 -20.68 -2.26
CA GLU A 41 -15.75 -20.55 -3.44
C GLU A 41 -16.63 -19.29 -3.50
N ASN A 42 -16.78 -18.56 -2.39
CA ASN A 42 -17.54 -17.32 -2.33
C ASN A 42 -16.74 -16.10 -2.83
N VAL A 43 -15.47 -16.28 -3.20
CA VAL A 43 -14.62 -15.26 -3.80
C VAL A 43 -14.22 -15.69 -5.20
N ARG A 44 -14.55 -14.88 -6.19
CA ARG A 44 -14.15 -15.14 -7.58
C ARG A 44 -12.73 -14.64 -7.80
N GLU A 45 -11.78 -15.56 -7.92
CA GLU A 45 -10.36 -15.24 -8.07
C GLU A 45 -9.93 -15.17 -9.54
N PHE A 46 -9.02 -14.23 -9.82
CA PHE A 46 -8.43 -14.01 -11.15
C PHE A 46 -6.92 -13.81 -11.02
N ASN A 47 -6.19 -14.28 -12.02
CA ASN A 47 -4.76 -14.02 -12.08
C ASN A 47 -4.49 -12.58 -12.52
N LEU A 48 -3.60 -11.89 -11.80
CA LEU A 48 -3.10 -10.56 -12.14
C LEU A 48 -1.75 -10.31 -11.45
N ASP A 49 -0.71 -10.13 -12.24
CA ASP A 49 0.50 -9.43 -11.82
C ASP A 49 0.37 -7.95 -12.20
N VAL A 50 0.39 -7.06 -11.21
CA VAL A 50 0.25 -5.61 -11.46
C VAL A 50 1.42 -5.00 -12.24
N THR A 51 2.50 -5.75 -12.44
CA THR A 51 3.64 -5.37 -13.29
C THR A 51 3.49 -5.83 -14.75
N ASN A 52 2.54 -6.73 -15.03
CA ASN A 52 2.30 -7.27 -16.37
C ASN A 52 1.10 -6.59 -17.04
N GLU A 53 1.33 -5.79 -18.08
CA GLU A 53 0.27 -5.08 -18.79
C GLU A 53 -0.71 -6.04 -19.53
N MET A 54 -0.23 -7.20 -20.00
CA MET A 54 -1.08 -8.18 -20.67
C MET A 54 -2.14 -8.78 -19.76
N ASP A 55 -1.82 -8.99 -18.47
CA ASP A 55 -2.81 -9.47 -17.50
C ASP A 55 -3.96 -8.46 -17.36
N PHE A 56 -3.65 -7.16 -17.37
CA PHE A 56 -4.68 -6.11 -17.35
C PHE A 56 -5.54 -6.11 -18.62
N ILE A 57 -4.94 -6.30 -19.78
CA ILE A 57 -5.68 -6.37 -21.06
C ILE A 57 -6.65 -7.56 -21.03
N HIS A 58 -6.20 -8.74 -20.61
CA HIS A 58 -7.05 -9.92 -20.47
C HIS A 58 -8.18 -9.69 -19.45
N LEU A 59 -7.87 -9.08 -18.31
CA LEU A 59 -8.85 -8.84 -17.28
C LEU A 59 -9.89 -7.79 -17.70
N LYS A 60 -9.46 -6.74 -18.41
CA LYS A 60 -10.35 -5.73 -19.00
C LYS A 60 -11.35 -6.38 -19.98
N GLU A 61 -10.89 -7.26 -20.87
CA GLU A 61 -11.78 -7.96 -21.81
C GLU A 61 -12.78 -8.85 -21.06
N LYS A 62 -12.31 -9.54 -20.02
CA LYS A 62 -13.18 -10.39 -19.19
C LYS A 62 -14.27 -9.60 -18.47
N PHE A 63 -14.02 -8.36 -18.10
CA PHE A 63 -14.96 -7.48 -17.41
C PHE A 63 -15.60 -6.42 -18.32
N LYS A 64 -15.49 -6.50 -19.64
CA LYS A 64 -15.95 -5.45 -20.57
C LYS A 64 -17.40 -4.97 -20.33
N ASP A 65 -18.30 -5.91 -20.04
CA ASP A 65 -19.72 -5.67 -19.79
C ASP A 65 -20.08 -5.66 -18.30
N PHE A 66 -19.07 -5.70 -17.42
CA PHE A 66 -19.27 -5.78 -15.98
C PHE A 66 -18.88 -4.48 -15.27
N LYS A 67 -19.62 -4.15 -14.22
CA LYS A 67 -19.40 -2.93 -13.45
C LYS A 67 -19.16 -3.23 -11.97
N PHE A 68 -18.23 -2.47 -11.39
CA PHE A 68 -17.90 -2.51 -9.98
C PHE A 68 -18.34 -1.25 -9.26
N ASP A 69 -18.81 -1.39 -8.02
CA ASP A 69 -19.08 -0.27 -7.13
C ASP A 69 -17.80 0.24 -6.47
N VAL A 70 -16.86 -0.70 -6.25
CA VAL A 70 -15.55 -0.38 -5.66
C VAL A 70 -14.45 -1.19 -6.34
N ILE A 71 -13.34 -0.52 -6.64
CA ILE A 71 -12.05 -1.15 -6.90
C ILE A 71 -11.14 -0.81 -5.73
N LEU A 72 -10.62 -1.83 -5.03
CA LEU A 72 -9.80 -1.68 -3.83
C LEU A 72 -8.41 -2.27 -4.06
N ASN A 73 -7.39 -1.41 -4.08
CA ASN A 73 -6.01 -1.80 -4.36
C ASN A 73 -5.17 -1.97 -3.09
N PHE A 74 -4.73 -3.20 -2.82
CA PHE A 74 -3.78 -3.57 -1.78
C PHE A 74 -2.37 -3.84 -2.33
N ALA A 75 -2.21 -3.91 -3.66
CA ALA A 75 -0.91 -4.23 -4.25
C ALA A 75 0.15 -3.20 -3.83
N GLY A 76 1.26 -3.69 -3.34
CA GLY A 76 2.38 -2.85 -2.92
C GLY A 76 3.49 -3.66 -2.29
N ILE A 77 4.71 -3.16 -2.45
CA ILE A 77 5.93 -3.69 -1.84
C ILE A 77 6.73 -2.56 -1.21
N ALA A 78 7.64 -2.90 -0.30
CA ALA A 78 8.60 -1.95 0.23
C ALA A 78 10.02 -2.43 -0.06
N ILE A 79 10.86 -1.50 -0.51
CA ILE A 79 12.30 -1.63 -0.65
C ILE A 79 12.91 -0.67 0.38
N ALA A 80 13.81 -1.18 1.21
CA ALA A 80 14.47 -0.46 2.28
C ALA A 80 15.98 -0.53 2.14
N GLY A 81 16.69 0.50 2.59
CA GLY A 81 18.15 0.54 2.59
C GLY A 81 18.70 1.98 2.56
N ALA A 82 20.00 2.12 2.80
CA ALA A 82 20.67 3.39 2.62
C ALA A 82 20.62 3.81 1.14
N VAL A 83 20.30 5.07 0.84
CA VAL A 83 20.05 5.53 -0.54
C VAL A 83 21.23 5.21 -1.47
N GLU A 84 22.46 5.32 -0.99
CA GLU A 84 23.67 5.07 -1.77
C GLU A 84 23.99 3.56 -2.00
N GLU A 85 23.31 2.67 -1.28
CA GLU A 85 23.47 1.21 -1.42
C GLU A 85 22.34 0.55 -2.21
N LEU A 86 21.26 1.30 -2.51
CA LEU A 86 20.09 0.76 -3.15
C LEU A 86 20.37 0.34 -4.60
N ASN A 87 19.92 -0.85 -4.96
CA ASN A 87 19.99 -1.34 -6.31
C ASN A 87 18.91 -0.70 -7.19
N GLU A 88 19.29 -0.17 -8.34
CA GLU A 88 18.36 0.49 -9.27
C GLU A 88 17.24 -0.44 -9.77
N LEU A 89 17.54 -1.72 -9.98
CA LEU A 89 16.52 -2.70 -10.41
C LEU A 89 15.46 -2.93 -9.32
N GLU A 90 15.88 -2.98 -8.06
CA GLU A 90 14.95 -3.09 -6.92
C GLU A 90 14.06 -1.84 -6.84
N LEU A 91 14.62 -0.64 -7.05
CA LEU A 91 13.85 0.60 -7.09
C LEU A 91 12.84 0.60 -8.24
N LYS A 92 13.25 0.22 -9.44
CA LYS A 92 12.36 0.09 -10.60
C LYS A 92 11.21 -0.88 -10.30
N LYS A 93 11.51 -2.05 -9.71
CA LYS A 93 10.49 -3.03 -9.31
C LYS A 93 9.49 -2.44 -8.31
N GLN A 94 9.95 -1.69 -7.32
CA GLN A 94 9.04 -1.06 -6.37
C GLN A 94 8.13 -0.02 -7.02
N PHE A 95 8.67 0.82 -7.91
CA PHE A 95 7.85 1.79 -8.65
C PHE A 95 6.91 1.09 -9.63
N ASP A 96 7.35 0.00 -10.26
CA ASP A 96 6.48 -0.77 -11.17
C ASP A 96 5.27 -1.34 -10.44
N VAL A 97 5.44 -1.88 -9.23
CA VAL A 97 4.31 -2.35 -8.42
C VAL A 97 3.48 -1.18 -7.85
N ASN A 98 4.12 -0.24 -7.13
CA ASN A 98 3.40 0.74 -6.31
C ASN A 98 2.82 1.91 -7.10
N PHE A 99 3.44 2.31 -8.21
CA PHE A 99 3.06 3.46 -9.02
C PHE A 99 2.50 3.05 -10.37
N PHE A 100 3.27 2.32 -11.18
CA PHE A 100 2.81 1.88 -12.50
C PHE A 100 1.69 0.84 -12.42
N GLY A 101 1.69 -0.02 -11.38
CA GLY A 101 0.56 -0.90 -11.10
C GLY A 101 -0.74 -0.12 -10.86
N LEU A 102 -0.70 0.96 -10.05
CA LEU A 102 -1.86 1.84 -9.87
C LEU A 102 -2.26 2.56 -11.18
N LEU A 103 -1.29 3.01 -11.98
CA LEU A 103 -1.55 3.61 -13.29
C LEU A 103 -2.28 2.61 -14.21
N ARG A 104 -1.85 1.34 -14.25
CA ARG A 104 -2.52 0.29 -15.02
C ARG A 104 -3.95 0.01 -14.51
N ILE A 105 -4.15 0.01 -13.19
CA ILE A 105 -5.51 -0.08 -12.59
C ILE A 105 -6.39 1.06 -13.09
N ILE A 106 -5.90 2.30 -13.06
CA ILE A 106 -6.62 3.47 -13.56
C ILE A 106 -6.92 3.33 -15.05
N LYS A 107 -5.95 2.93 -15.86
CA LYS A 107 -6.07 2.84 -17.33
C LYS A 107 -7.01 1.72 -17.79
N TYR A 108 -6.92 0.55 -17.16
CA TYR A 108 -7.57 -0.67 -17.66
C TYR A 108 -8.81 -1.08 -16.88
N LEU A 109 -8.86 -0.84 -15.56
CA LEU A 109 -9.93 -1.36 -14.70
C LEU A 109 -10.86 -0.27 -14.17
N ALA A 110 -10.38 0.95 -13.93
CA ALA A 110 -11.23 2.04 -13.46
C ALA A 110 -12.38 2.40 -14.45
N PRO A 111 -12.27 2.22 -15.77
CA PRO A 111 -13.42 2.37 -16.68
C PRO A 111 -14.58 1.40 -16.41
N ASN A 112 -14.33 0.33 -15.66
CA ASN A 112 -15.36 -0.61 -15.20
C ASN A 112 -16.05 -0.19 -13.89
N LEU A 113 -15.75 0.97 -13.34
CA LEU A 113 -16.51 1.52 -12.22
C LEU A 113 -17.92 1.96 -12.64
N ASN A 114 -18.89 1.73 -11.78
CA ASN A 114 -20.21 2.34 -11.88
C ASN A 114 -20.11 3.88 -11.82
N LYS A 115 -21.14 4.57 -12.28
CA LYS A 115 -21.22 6.06 -12.21
C LYS A 115 -20.91 6.61 -10.82
N ASP A 116 -21.35 5.92 -9.78
CA ASP A 116 -21.12 6.27 -8.38
C ASP A 116 -20.01 5.43 -7.72
N GLY A 117 -19.37 4.58 -8.50
CA GLY A 117 -18.27 3.73 -8.07
C GLY A 117 -17.00 4.51 -7.71
N ARG A 118 -16.09 3.86 -7.02
CA ARG A 118 -14.87 4.50 -6.53
C ARG A 118 -13.65 3.62 -6.57
N LEU A 119 -12.50 4.25 -6.76
CA LEU A 119 -11.19 3.61 -6.63
C LEU A 119 -10.60 3.93 -5.24
N ILE A 120 -10.32 2.89 -4.45
CA ILE A 120 -9.70 3.00 -3.14
C ILE A 120 -8.28 2.43 -3.23
N ASN A 121 -7.28 3.22 -2.86
CA ASN A 121 -5.88 2.79 -2.86
C ASN A 121 -5.32 2.72 -1.44
N ILE A 122 -4.71 1.60 -1.09
CA ILE A 122 -3.99 1.47 0.18
C ILE A 122 -2.60 2.08 0.00
N SER A 123 -2.46 3.29 0.49
CA SER A 123 -1.22 4.05 0.56
C SER A 123 -0.47 3.75 1.87
N SER A 124 0.17 4.72 2.47
CA SER A 124 0.87 4.63 3.75
C SER A 124 1.05 6.01 4.37
N MET A 125 1.26 6.08 5.67
CA MET A 125 1.76 7.30 6.32
C MET A 125 3.11 7.75 5.74
N ALA A 126 3.86 6.83 5.13
CA ALA A 126 5.12 7.11 4.45
C ALA A 126 4.98 8.10 3.28
N SER A 127 3.77 8.26 2.71
CA SER A 127 3.51 9.27 1.68
C SER A 127 3.54 10.71 2.20
N TYR A 128 3.57 10.91 3.51
CA TYR A 128 3.59 12.25 4.11
C TYR A 128 4.99 12.86 4.24
N GLY A 129 6.03 12.04 4.29
CA GLY A 129 7.34 12.60 4.60
C GLY A 129 8.50 11.63 4.46
N ILE A 130 9.61 12.01 5.08
CA ILE A 130 10.88 11.31 5.01
C ILE A 130 10.98 10.31 6.16
N PHE A 131 11.11 9.04 5.80
CA PHE A 131 11.50 7.99 6.72
C PHE A 131 12.87 7.48 6.28
N PRO A 132 13.95 7.70 7.07
CA PRO A 132 15.29 7.23 6.73
C PRO A 132 15.30 5.73 6.42
N PHE A 133 16.09 5.35 5.45
CA PHE A 133 16.20 3.98 4.92
C PHE A 133 14.94 3.43 4.22
N LEU A 134 13.87 4.25 4.13
CA LEU A 134 12.64 3.93 3.39
C LEU A 134 12.36 4.95 2.26
N ALA A 135 13.38 5.70 1.82
CA ALA A 135 13.22 6.76 0.83
C ALA A 135 12.50 6.31 -0.47
N PRO A 136 12.83 5.14 -1.09
CA PRO A 136 12.11 4.68 -2.27
C PRO A 136 10.64 4.38 -2.00
N TYR A 137 10.35 3.77 -0.85
CA TYR A 137 8.99 3.47 -0.44
C TYR A 137 8.16 4.74 -0.24
N CYS A 138 8.73 5.72 0.49
CA CYS A 138 8.10 7.04 0.67
C CYS A 138 7.80 7.71 -0.67
N ALA A 139 8.80 7.75 -1.56
CA ALA A 139 8.68 8.35 -2.88
C ALA A 139 7.61 7.65 -3.72
N SER A 140 7.58 6.31 -3.75
CA SER A 140 6.59 5.55 -4.52
C SER A 140 5.16 5.74 -4.01
N LYS A 141 4.95 5.79 -2.69
CA LYS A 141 3.64 6.03 -2.09
C LYS A 141 3.18 7.48 -2.26
N ALA A 142 4.09 8.45 -2.17
CA ALA A 142 3.78 9.85 -2.46
C ALA A 142 3.41 10.06 -3.93
N ALA A 143 4.17 9.47 -4.86
CA ALA A 143 3.88 9.51 -6.29
C ALA A 143 2.52 8.87 -6.62
N ALA A 144 2.20 7.69 -6.03
CA ALA A 144 0.91 7.04 -6.18
C ALA A 144 -0.26 7.89 -5.67
N ASP A 145 -0.09 8.58 -4.53
CA ASP A 145 -1.12 9.48 -3.99
C ASP A 145 -1.33 10.71 -4.90
N ILE A 146 -0.27 11.27 -5.49
CA ILE A 146 -0.36 12.37 -6.44
C ILE A 146 -1.10 11.90 -7.70
N LEU A 147 -0.71 10.76 -8.27
CA LEU A 147 -1.37 10.17 -9.45
C LEU A 147 -2.86 9.97 -9.22
N LEU A 148 -3.24 9.38 -8.08
CA LEU A 148 -4.63 9.13 -7.73
C LEU A 148 -5.45 10.43 -7.61
N ASN A 149 -4.88 11.46 -6.98
CA ASN A 149 -5.55 12.75 -6.85
C ASN A 149 -5.68 13.48 -8.19
N SER A 150 -4.64 13.45 -9.05
CA SER A 150 -4.69 14.04 -10.39
C SER A 150 -5.79 13.37 -11.22
N TYR A 151 -5.86 12.04 -11.21
CA TYR A 151 -6.93 11.30 -11.89
C TYR A 151 -8.32 11.74 -11.45
N SER A 152 -8.53 11.97 -10.13
CA SER A 152 -9.80 12.45 -9.60
C SER A 152 -10.16 13.86 -10.11
N ILE A 153 -9.18 14.76 -10.20
CA ILE A 153 -9.39 16.15 -10.67
C ILE A 153 -9.65 16.18 -12.17
N GLU A 154 -8.91 15.39 -12.94
CA GLU A 154 -8.95 15.38 -14.40
C GLU A 154 -10.27 14.84 -14.97
N ASN A 155 -10.85 13.82 -14.34
CA ASN A 155 -12.04 13.16 -14.86
C ASN A 155 -13.23 13.06 -13.89
N GLY A 156 -13.15 13.68 -12.72
CA GLY A 156 -14.21 13.65 -11.71
C GLY A 156 -14.38 12.31 -10.98
N ALA A 157 -13.44 11.37 -11.13
CA ALA A 157 -13.52 10.06 -10.49
C ALA A 157 -13.53 10.18 -8.96
N LYS A 158 -14.37 9.37 -8.31
CA LYS A 158 -14.34 9.24 -6.85
C LYS A 158 -13.16 8.36 -6.43
N VAL A 159 -12.21 8.94 -5.72
CA VAL A 159 -11.02 8.24 -5.23
C VAL A 159 -10.86 8.37 -3.73
N VAL A 160 -10.27 7.34 -3.10
CA VAL A 160 -9.96 7.35 -1.67
C VAL A 160 -8.54 6.82 -1.47
N SER A 161 -7.70 7.61 -0.78
CA SER A 161 -6.39 7.15 -0.30
C SER A 161 -6.50 6.76 1.18
N ILE A 162 -6.23 5.49 1.50
CA ILE A 162 -6.15 5.04 2.89
C ILE A 162 -4.67 4.96 3.26
N ARG A 163 -4.29 5.69 4.32
CA ARG A 163 -2.91 5.83 4.79
C ARG A 163 -2.78 5.24 6.19
N PRO A 164 -2.53 3.93 6.29
CA PRO A 164 -2.27 3.33 7.60
C PRO A 164 -0.88 3.69 8.11
N GLY A 165 -0.73 3.61 9.43
CA GLY A 165 0.54 3.57 10.12
C GLY A 165 1.21 2.19 10.04
N ALA A 166 2.05 1.88 11.03
CA ALA A 166 2.66 0.56 11.12
C ALA A 166 1.60 -0.49 11.49
N ILE A 167 1.51 -1.57 10.70
CA ILE A 167 0.55 -2.66 10.90
C ILE A 167 1.30 -3.95 11.19
N ALA A 168 0.81 -4.73 12.15
CA ALA A 168 1.37 -6.02 12.54
C ALA A 168 1.08 -7.11 11.47
N THR A 169 1.81 -7.06 10.36
CA THR A 169 1.73 -8.01 9.26
C THR A 169 3.13 -8.44 8.82
N LYS A 170 3.21 -9.51 8.04
CA LYS A 170 4.46 -9.97 7.43
C LYS A 170 5.02 -9.04 6.34
N PHE A 171 4.38 -7.90 6.09
CA PHE A 171 4.79 -6.96 5.03
C PHE A 171 6.26 -6.53 5.13
N TRP A 172 6.75 -6.23 6.34
CA TRP A 172 8.14 -5.81 6.56
C TRP A 172 9.12 -6.97 6.52
N GLU A 173 8.72 -8.17 6.97
CA GLU A 173 9.52 -9.40 6.82
C GLU A 173 9.70 -9.73 5.33
N THR A 174 8.62 -9.70 4.57
CA THR A 174 8.65 -9.84 3.11
C THR A 174 9.49 -8.75 2.44
N SER A 175 9.46 -7.52 2.97
CA SER A 175 10.29 -6.41 2.49
C SER A 175 11.78 -6.71 2.66
N ILE A 176 12.21 -7.21 3.82
CA ILE A 176 13.60 -7.59 4.07
C ILE A 176 14.04 -8.69 3.10
N GLU A 177 13.21 -9.70 2.90
CA GLU A 177 13.48 -10.79 1.96
C GLU A 177 13.67 -10.29 0.53
N LEU A 178 12.80 -9.37 0.08
CA LEU A 178 12.91 -8.73 -1.24
C LEU A 178 14.18 -7.88 -1.40
N ASN A 179 14.78 -7.43 -0.32
CA ASN A 179 15.97 -6.57 -0.27
C ASN A 179 17.20 -7.30 0.26
N LYS A 180 17.19 -8.62 0.30
CA LYS A 180 18.26 -9.42 0.90
C LYS A 180 19.65 -9.00 0.43
N ASN A 181 19.82 -8.79 -0.88
CA ASN A 181 21.10 -8.38 -1.44
C ASN A 181 21.59 -7.02 -0.88
N THR A 182 20.70 -6.04 -0.73
CA THR A 182 21.05 -4.74 -0.14
C THR A 182 21.40 -4.86 1.35
N PHE A 183 20.70 -5.73 2.09
CA PHE A 183 20.98 -5.95 3.51
C PHE A 183 22.26 -6.78 3.76
N GLU A 184 22.64 -7.66 2.83
CA GLU A 184 23.85 -8.47 2.91
C GLU A 184 25.12 -7.74 2.49
N LEU A 185 25.03 -6.50 1.95
CA LEU A 185 26.21 -5.69 1.67
C LEU A 185 26.99 -5.43 2.97
N ASP A 186 28.26 -5.84 2.97
CA ASP A 186 29.16 -5.63 4.11
C ASP A 186 29.71 -4.18 4.09
N ASN A 187 28.90 -3.26 4.57
CA ASN A 187 29.25 -1.85 4.72
C ASN A 187 29.14 -1.45 6.18
N GLU A 188 30.28 -1.38 6.85
CA GLU A 188 30.37 -1.00 8.26
C GLU A 188 29.68 0.36 8.57
N LYS A 189 29.62 1.28 7.60
CA LYS A 189 28.98 2.59 7.74
C LYS A 189 27.48 2.47 8.12
N TYR A 190 26.78 1.46 7.62
CA TYR A 190 25.33 1.28 7.80
C TYR A 190 24.94 0.00 8.55
N LYS A 191 25.91 -0.71 9.10
CA LYS A 191 25.67 -1.98 9.78
C LYS A 191 24.68 -1.85 10.95
N SER A 192 24.87 -0.85 11.80
CA SER A 192 23.99 -0.61 12.94
C SER A 192 22.58 -0.24 12.53
N GLU A 193 22.43 0.53 11.45
CA GLU A 193 21.15 0.93 10.90
C GLU A 193 20.43 -0.25 10.25
N LYS A 194 21.15 -1.11 9.52
CA LYS A 194 20.60 -2.34 8.94
C LYS A 194 20.08 -3.28 10.02
N GLU A 195 20.88 -3.56 11.05
CA GLU A 195 20.48 -4.36 12.21
C GLU A 195 19.25 -3.75 12.90
N PHE A 196 19.20 -2.42 13.03
CA PHE A 196 18.06 -1.72 13.61
C PHE A 196 16.80 -1.88 12.74
N LEU A 197 16.89 -1.80 11.40
CA LEU A 197 15.77 -2.01 10.49
C LEU A 197 15.21 -3.43 10.60
N VAL A 198 16.09 -4.44 10.58
CA VAL A 198 15.71 -5.85 10.75
C VAL A 198 15.01 -6.07 12.10
N LYS A 199 15.61 -5.55 13.18
CA LYS A 199 15.03 -5.66 14.52
C LYS A 199 13.68 -4.96 14.66
N ASN A 200 13.49 -3.81 13.99
CA ASN A 200 12.22 -3.11 14.01
C ASN A 200 11.17 -3.72 13.09
N ALA A 201 11.53 -4.32 11.97
CA ALA A 201 10.60 -5.07 11.14
C ALA A 201 9.93 -6.17 11.99
N ASN A 202 10.74 -6.94 12.74
CA ASN A 202 10.24 -7.98 13.63
C ASN A 202 9.48 -7.42 14.85
N ARG A 203 9.87 -6.26 15.38
CA ARG A 203 9.17 -5.59 16.50
C ARG A 203 7.87 -4.91 16.08
N ASN A 204 7.82 -4.32 14.89
CA ASN A 204 6.59 -3.71 14.38
C ASN A 204 5.49 -4.74 14.18
N SER A 205 5.81 -6.00 13.93
CA SER A 205 4.82 -7.08 13.94
C SER A 205 4.16 -7.30 15.32
N LEU A 206 4.87 -6.97 16.42
CA LEU A 206 4.41 -7.19 17.80
C LEU A 206 3.70 -5.96 18.41
N HIS A 207 4.06 -4.73 18.00
CA HIS A 207 3.61 -3.47 18.63
C HIS A 207 2.79 -2.57 17.69
N ALA A 208 2.65 -2.96 16.45
CA ALA A 208 1.89 -2.22 15.44
C ALA A 208 0.38 -2.43 15.58
N ILE A 209 -0.39 -1.72 14.78
CA ILE A 209 -1.85 -1.82 14.77
C ILE A 209 -2.26 -3.23 14.34
N ASN A 210 -3.23 -3.81 15.04
CA ASN A 210 -3.81 -5.09 14.67
C ASN A 210 -4.39 -5.04 13.25
N PRO A 211 -4.00 -5.94 12.32
CA PRO A 211 -4.46 -5.93 10.94
C PRO A 211 -5.98 -6.11 10.82
N ILE A 212 -6.63 -6.86 11.72
CA ILE A 212 -8.09 -7.02 11.76
C ILE A 212 -8.77 -5.67 12.03
N TYR A 213 -8.22 -4.85 12.94
CA TYR A 213 -8.76 -3.51 13.18
C TYR A 213 -8.66 -2.62 11.94
N VAL A 214 -7.52 -2.70 11.21
CA VAL A 214 -7.34 -1.95 9.97
C VAL A 214 -8.33 -2.43 8.91
N ALA A 215 -8.49 -3.74 8.75
CA ALA A 215 -9.44 -4.35 7.82
C ALA A 215 -10.88 -3.91 8.09
N LYS A 216 -11.33 -3.92 9.36
CA LYS A 216 -12.66 -3.41 9.76
C LYS A 216 -12.84 -1.94 9.39
N LYS A 217 -11.81 -1.11 9.56
CA LYS A 217 -11.87 0.31 9.14
C LYS A 217 -11.94 0.46 7.64
N ILE A 218 -11.22 -0.37 6.88
CA ILE A 218 -11.27 -0.37 5.41
C ILE A 218 -12.67 -0.80 4.94
N ALA A 219 -13.20 -1.91 5.47
CA ALA A 219 -14.55 -2.39 5.14
C ALA A 219 -15.61 -1.32 5.45
N HIS A 220 -15.52 -0.66 6.60
CA HIS A 220 -16.39 0.47 6.93
C HIS A 220 -16.29 1.63 5.90
N ILE A 221 -15.07 2.00 5.46
CA ILE A 221 -14.87 3.05 4.45
C ILE A 221 -15.45 2.64 3.10
N VAL A 222 -15.36 1.36 2.74
CA VAL A 222 -15.99 0.79 1.54
C VAL A 222 -17.52 0.99 1.57
N GLU A 223 -18.16 0.89 2.73
CA GLU A 223 -19.61 1.04 2.89
C GLU A 223 -20.12 2.49 2.90
N LEU A 224 -19.24 3.45 3.14
CA LEU A 224 -19.66 4.85 3.23
C LEU A 224 -20.23 5.35 1.89
N LYS A 225 -21.39 5.99 1.92
CA LYS A 225 -21.99 6.60 0.72
C LYS A 225 -21.12 7.73 0.14
N ASN A 226 -20.56 8.58 1.01
CA ASN A 226 -19.71 9.71 0.65
C ASN A 226 -18.41 9.68 1.49
N PRO A 227 -17.43 8.82 1.16
CA PRO A 227 -16.18 8.78 1.90
C PRO A 227 -15.35 10.05 1.66
N LYS A 228 -14.53 10.41 2.66
CA LYS A 228 -13.51 11.45 2.50
C LYS A 228 -12.42 10.97 1.52
N PRO A 229 -11.74 11.89 0.83
CA PRO A 229 -10.68 11.49 -0.11
C PRO A 229 -9.45 10.86 0.57
N VAL A 230 -9.25 11.10 1.89
CA VAL A 230 -8.10 10.57 2.63
C VAL A 230 -8.49 10.10 4.03
N TYR A 231 -8.05 8.91 4.40
CA TYR A 231 -8.17 8.36 5.75
C TYR A 231 -6.80 7.99 6.33
N ASN A 232 -6.53 8.44 7.55
CA ASN A 232 -5.35 8.06 8.32
C ASN A 232 -5.76 7.05 9.39
N ILE A 233 -5.20 5.84 9.36
CA ILE A 233 -5.50 4.78 10.32
C ILE A 233 -4.29 4.58 11.22
N GLY A 234 -4.46 4.84 12.51
CA GLY A 234 -3.41 4.81 13.51
C GLY A 234 -2.99 6.20 14.00
N LEU A 235 -2.47 6.26 15.22
CA LEU A 235 -1.98 7.53 15.82
C LEU A 235 -0.74 8.03 15.09
N ASP A 236 0.18 7.13 14.75
CA ASP A 236 1.38 7.39 13.98
C ASP A 236 1.07 8.02 12.60
N ALA A 237 0.08 7.50 11.88
CA ALA A 237 -0.39 8.08 10.62
C ALA A 237 -1.00 9.48 10.80
N LYS A 238 -1.73 9.70 11.90
CA LYS A 238 -2.28 11.02 12.23
C LYS A 238 -1.17 12.02 12.54
N PHE A 239 -0.14 11.61 13.30
CA PHE A 239 1.02 12.44 13.59
C PHE A 239 1.86 12.71 12.33
N ALA A 240 2.10 11.70 11.49
CA ALA A 240 2.82 11.89 10.23
C ALA A 240 2.16 12.96 9.35
N LYS A 241 0.83 13.06 9.33
CA LYS A 241 0.12 14.13 8.62
C LYS A 241 0.51 15.53 9.09
N LEU A 242 0.81 15.71 10.38
CA LEU A 242 1.17 17.01 10.94
C LEU A 242 2.54 17.50 10.44
N THR A 243 3.42 16.62 9.99
CA THR A 243 4.73 16.99 9.43
C THR A 243 4.60 17.92 8.21
N ARG A 244 3.47 17.91 7.51
CA ARG A 244 3.21 18.84 6.39
C ARG A 244 3.18 20.32 6.79
N PHE A 245 2.94 20.61 8.06
CA PHE A 245 2.87 21.97 8.60
C PHE A 245 4.18 22.40 9.29
N VAL A 246 5.18 21.51 9.31
CA VAL A 246 6.48 21.78 9.93
C VAL A 246 7.52 22.00 8.85
N SER A 247 8.39 23.01 9.01
CA SER A 247 9.43 23.24 8.01
C SER A 247 10.38 22.04 7.89
N GLN A 248 10.82 21.74 6.66
CA GLN A 248 11.71 20.62 6.36
C GLN A 248 13.00 20.63 7.20
N ARG A 249 13.50 21.82 7.53
CA ARG A 249 14.69 22.00 8.37
C ARG A 249 14.50 21.41 9.76
N TRP A 250 13.35 21.65 10.41
CA TRP A 250 13.04 21.12 11.72
C TRP A 250 12.81 19.61 11.71
N ILE A 251 12.11 19.13 10.68
CA ILE A 251 11.90 17.68 10.47
C ILE A 251 13.25 16.97 10.34
N ASN A 252 14.14 17.48 9.48
CA ASN A 252 15.46 16.89 9.30
C ASN A 252 16.32 16.92 10.58
N CYS A 253 16.25 18.01 11.34
CA CYS A 253 16.94 18.12 12.62
C CYS A 253 16.44 17.05 13.61
N LEU A 254 15.12 16.93 13.76
CA LEU A 254 14.50 15.94 14.65
C LEU A 254 14.85 14.51 14.24
N ILE A 255 14.76 14.18 12.95
CA ILE A 255 15.10 12.85 12.42
C ILE A 255 16.56 12.52 12.70
N LYS A 256 17.51 13.45 12.43
CA LYS A 256 18.93 13.25 12.72
C LYS A 256 19.18 13.02 14.22
N LEU A 257 18.48 13.74 15.08
CA LEU A 257 18.59 13.60 16.52
C LEU A 257 18.08 12.23 17.01
N VAL A 258 16.94 11.78 16.48
CA VAL A 258 16.38 10.45 16.77
C VAL A 258 17.31 9.33 16.30
N LEU A 259 17.87 9.42 15.10
CA LEU A 259 18.82 8.44 14.60
C LEU A 259 20.08 8.38 15.47
N LYS A 260 20.68 9.55 15.79
CA LYS A 260 21.88 9.63 16.65
C LYS A 260 21.65 9.05 18.07
N TYR A 261 20.45 9.25 18.62
CA TYR A 261 20.09 8.72 19.94
C TYR A 261 19.85 7.20 19.94
N ARG A 262 19.29 6.68 18.85
CA ARG A 262 18.97 5.25 18.69
C ARG A 262 20.22 4.40 18.43
N VAL A 263 21.21 4.94 17.72
CA VAL A 263 22.50 4.29 17.47
C VAL A 263 23.40 4.30 18.71
N LYS A 264 23.28 5.30 19.61
CA LYS A 264 24.08 5.40 20.84
C LYS A 264 23.56 4.55 22.02
N LYS A 265 22.40 3.92 21.93
CA LYS A 265 21.81 3.09 22.99
C LYS A 265 22.09 1.59 22.79
N LYS A 266 23.26 1.25 22.23
CA LYS A 266 23.85 -0.10 22.23
C LYS A 266 24.93 -0.20 23.28
#